data_25d6ba4a2b9eda3fd90debef4fa2f4bf
#
_entry.id   25d6ba4a2b9eda3fd90debef4fa2f4bf
#
_cell.length_a   1.000
_cell.length_b   1.000
_cell.length_c   1.000
_cell.angle_alpha   90.00
_cell.angle_beta   90.00
_cell.angle_gamma   90.00
#
_symmetry.space_group_name_H-M   'P 1'
#
loop_
_entity.id
_entity.type
_entity.pdbx_description
1 polymer ?
#
loop_
_entity_poly.entity_id
_entity_poly.type
_entity_poly.pdbx_seq_one_letter_code
_entity_poly.pdbx_strand_id
1 'polypeptide(L)'
;MEFVIFISIIYTIFTLILMCKVWMQTVNIKKIKDKYIDGDYRIREILTLYFTGNISEAYNALNKRVYNLMLKCISNLQYTYYAQQINAKIKDIIEEHKSVYKLLGKDMPENLANFNMEKYLEIKKLLV
;
A
#
# COMPACT_ATOMS: atom_id res chain seq x y z
N MET A 1 -33.70 39.29 -23.66
CA MET A 1 -32.40 39.34 -22.96
C MET A 1 -32.37 38.53 -21.68
N GLU A 2 -33.38 38.60 -20.84
CA GLU A 2 -33.43 37.78 -19.59
C GLU A 2 -33.41 36.28 -19.84
N PHE A 3 -34.06 35.82 -20.92
CA PHE A 3 -34.10 34.42 -21.29
C PHE A 3 -32.72 33.88 -21.70
N VAL A 4 -31.93 34.66 -22.42
CA VAL A 4 -30.57 34.30 -22.84
C VAL A 4 -29.62 34.22 -21.64
N ILE A 5 -29.75 35.15 -20.71
CA ILE A 5 -28.95 35.17 -19.46
C ILE A 5 -29.28 33.94 -18.62
N PHE A 6 -30.56 33.59 -18.51
CA PHE A 6 -31.02 32.41 -17.76
C PHE A 6 -30.47 31.12 -18.34
N ILE A 7 -30.53 30.94 -19.65
CA ILE A 7 -29.96 29.77 -20.35
C ILE A 7 -28.43 29.70 -20.17
N SER A 8 -27.75 30.84 -20.23
CA SER A 8 -26.31 30.92 -20.03
C SER A 8 -25.90 30.47 -18.62
N ILE A 9 -26.65 30.89 -17.61
CA ILE A 9 -26.41 30.49 -16.22
C ILE A 9 -26.59 28.96 -16.04
N ILE A 10 -27.67 28.41 -16.59
CA ILE A 10 -27.95 26.98 -16.54
C ILE A 10 -26.82 26.18 -17.22
N TYR A 11 -26.38 26.62 -18.38
CA TYR A 11 -25.29 26.00 -19.14
C TYR A 11 -23.98 26.02 -18.35
N THR A 12 -23.66 27.15 -17.72
CA THR A 12 -22.45 27.27 -16.88
C THR A 12 -22.48 26.31 -15.69
N ILE A 13 -23.61 26.23 -14.97
CA ILE A 13 -23.80 25.31 -13.85
C ILE A 13 -23.66 23.87 -14.31
N PHE A 14 -24.27 23.50 -15.42
CA PHE A 14 -24.20 22.16 -15.99
C PHE A 14 -22.76 21.77 -16.37
N THR A 15 -22.01 22.70 -16.96
CA THR A 15 -20.61 22.49 -17.32
C THR A 15 -19.73 22.27 -16.08
N LEU A 16 -19.95 23.05 -15.01
CA LEU A 16 -19.24 22.89 -13.75
C LEU A 16 -19.51 21.51 -13.11
N ILE A 17 -20.75 21.05 -13.13
CA ILE A 17 -21.12 19.73 -12.62
C ILE A 17 -20.43 18.62 -13.41
N LEU A 18 -20.38 18.75 -14.74
CA LEU A 18 -19.68 17.79 -15.59
C LEU A 18 -18.17 17.77 -15.32
N MET A 19 -17.55 18.93 -15.14
CA MET A 19 -16.13 19.03 -14.80
C MET A 19 -15.83 18.36 -13.46
N CYS A 20 -16.68 18.56 -12.45
CA CYS A 20 -16.54 17.89 -11.16
C CYS A 20 -16.65 16.37 -11.28
N LYS A 21 -17.61 15.86 -12.07
CA LYS A 21 -17.77 14.43 -12.32
C LYS A 21 -16.56 13.83 -13.02
N VAL A 22 -16.04 14.47 -14.04
CA VAL A 22 -14.84 14.03 -14.75
C VAL A 22 -13.63 14.02 -13.81
N TRP A 23 -13.49 15.04 -12.98
CA TRP A 23 -12.43 15.08 -11.98
C TRP A 23 -12.52 13.90 -11.00
N MET A 24 -13.70 13.64 -10.43
CA MET A 24 -13.89 12.53 -9.52
C MET A 24 -13.59 11.18 -10.16
N GLN A 25 -14.02 10.98 -11.41
CA GLN A 25 -13.71 9.76 -12.16
C GLN A 25 -12.21 9.59 -12.39
N THR A 26 -11.50 10.67 -12.74
CA THR A 26 -10.05 10.65 -12.95
C THR A 26 -9.31 10.29 -11.65
N VAL A 27 -9.72 10.86 -10.53
CA VAL A 27 -9.14 10.54 -9.20
C VAL A 27 -9.43 9.09 -8.83
N ASN A 28 -10.64 8.58 -9.07
CA ASN A 28 -11.00 7.21 -8.79
C ASN A 28 -10.22 6.22 -9.66
N ILE A 29 -10.05 6.52 -10.95
CA ILE A 29 -9.25 5.69 -11.87
C ILE A 29 -7.80 5.63 -11.39
N LYS A 30 -7.24 6.76 -10.96
CA LYS A 30 -5.88 6.81 -10.41
C LYS A 30 -5.74 5.97 -9.14
N LYS A 31 -6.70 6.06 -8.22
CA LYS A 31 -6.72 5.23 -7.00
C LYS A 31 -6.82 3.74 -7.31
N ILE A 32 -7.67 3.37 -8.25
CA ILE A 32 -7.82 1.98 -8.71
C ILE A 32 -6.53 1.51 -9.37
N LYS A 33 -5.93 2.31 -10.23
CA LYS A 33 -4.67 2.02 -10.90
C LYS A 33 -3.53 1.81 -9.90
N ASP A 34 -3.39 2.72 -8.92
CA ASP A 34 -2.35 2.62 -7.89
C ASP A 34 -2.55 1.37 -7.02
N LYS A 35 -3.80 1.04 -6.68
CA LYS A 35 -4.13 -0.13 -5.88
C LYS A 35 -3.89 -1.44 -6.62
N TYR A 36 -4.28 -1.54 -7.88
CA TYR A 36 -4.22 -2.79 -8.66
C TYR A 36 -2.88 -2.99 -9.38
N ILE A 37 -2.26 -1.94 -9.87
CA ILE A 37 -1.01 -2.06 -10.64
C ILE A 37 0.20 -2.16 -9.71
N ASP A 38 0.31 -1.32 -8.69
CA ASP A 38 1.45 -1.37 -7.77
C ASP A 38 1.39 -2.57 -6.83
N GLY A 39 0.20 -2.90 -6.31
CA GLY A 39 0.00 -4.08 -5.47
C GLY A 39 0.22 -5.38 -6.22
N ASP A 40 -0.42 -5.53 -7.37
CA ASP A 40 -0.33 -6.74 -8.20
C ASP A 40 1.01 -6.88 -8.90
N TYR A 41 1.65 -5.78 -9.27
CA TYR A 41 2.97 -5.81 -9.92
C TYR A 41 4.02 -6.46 -9.01
N ARG A 42 4.04 -6.13 -7.75
CA ARG A 42 5.01 -6.71 -6.80
C ARG A 42 4.72 -8.18 -6.53
N ILE A 43 3.47 -8.57 -6.45
CA ILE A 43 3.08 -9.98 -6.32
C ILE A 43 3.45 -10.72 -7.59
N ARG A 44 3.19 -10.15 -8.75
CA ARG A 44 3.58 -10.73 -10.05
C ARG A 44 5.09 -10.92 -10.15
N GLU A 45 5.86 -9.96 -9.70
CA GLU A 45 7.33 -10.08 -9.69
C GLU A 45 7.78 -11.28 -8.87
N ILE A 46 7.25 -11.43 -7.66
CA ILE A 46 7.56 -12.56 -6.79
C ILE A 46 7.14 -13.88 -7.44
N LEU A 47 5.95 -13.95 -8.01
CA LEU A 47 5.45 -15.15 -8.69
C LEU A 47 6.30 -15.47 -9.93
N THR A 48 6.67 -14.48 -10.70
CA THR A 48 7.53 -14.65 -11.88
C THR A 48 8.89 -15.22 -11.48
N LEU A 49 9.51 -14.68 -10.44
CA LEU A 49 10.77 -15.16 -9.91
C LEU A 49 10.65 -16.60 -9.39
N TYR A 50 9.56 -16.90 -8.71
CA TYR A 50 9.30 -18.26 -8.22
C TYR A 50 9.18 -19.28 -9.35
N PHE A 51 8.36 -18.98 -10.37
CA PHE A 51 8.12 -19.90 -11.49
C PHE A 51 9.31 -20.01 -12.44
N THR A 52 10.20 -19.03 -12.47
CA THR A 52 11.43 -19.07 -13.26
C THR A 52 12.60 -19.72 -12.52
N GLY A 53 12.39 -20.21 -11.30
CA GLY A 53 13.39 -20.88 -10.51
C GLY A 53 14.31 -19.98 -9.70
N ASN A 54 14.09 -18.66 -9.73
CA ASN A 54 14.89 -17.67 -8.99
C ASN A 54 14.35 -17.49 -7.56
N ILE A 55 14.43 -18.56 -6.76
CA ILE A 55 13.84 -18.59 -5.42
C ILE A 55 14.52 -17.60 -4.47
N SER A 56 15.85 -17.44 -4.55
CA SER A 56 16.60 -16.49 -3.72
C SER A 56 16.17 -15.05 -3.97
N GLU A 57 15.97 -14.66 -5.23
CA GLU A 57 15.50 -13.33 -5.58
C GLU A 57 14.03 -13.12 -5.19
N ALA A 58 13.20 -14.14 -5.35
CA ALA A 58 11.81 -14.11 -4.90
C ALA A 58 11.73 -13.92 -3.38
N TYR A 59 12.56 -14.60 -2.63
CA TYR A 59 12.67 -14.46 -1.19
C TYR A 59 13.08 -13.04 -0.78
N ASN A 60 14.08 -12.48 -1.43
CA ASN A 60 14.52 -11.11 -1.17
C ASN A 60 13.43 -10.07 -1.51
N ALA A 61 12.74 -10.27 -2.63
CA ALA A 61 11.63 -9.40 -3.03
C ALA A 61 10.48 -9.48 -2.02
N LEU A 62 10.16 -10.67 -1.53
CA LEU A 62 9.13 -10.87 -0.51
C LEU A 62 9.51 -10.20 0.81
N ASN A 63 10.76 -10.33 1.25
CA ASN A 63 11.25 -9.67 2.46
C ASN A 63 11.13 -8.14 2.37
N LYS A 64 11.49 -7.57 1.24
CA LYS A 64 11.34 -6.13 0.99
C LYS A 64 9.87 -5.69 1.01
N ARG A 65 8.99 -6.49 0.42
CA ARG A 65 7.56 -6.23 0.41
C ARG A 65 6.98 -6.21 1.83
N VAL A 66 7.29 -7.23 2.61
CA VAL A 66 6.82 -7.34 4.00
C VAL A 66 7.31 -6.15 4.82
N TYR A 67 8.59 -5.83 4.72
CA TYR A 67 9.18 -4.69 5.41
C TYR A 67 8.52 -3.36 5.01
N ASN A 68 8.29 -3.14 3.73
CA ASN A 68 7.62 -1.93 3.24
C ASN A 68 6.18 -1.82 3.73
N LEU A 69 5.45 -2.93 3.83
CA LEU A 69 4.11 -2.94 4.40
C LEU A 69 4.13 -2.59 5.89
N MET A 70 5.10 -3.09 6.62
CA MET A 70 5.30 -2.75 8.04
C MET A 70 5.62 -1.27 8.22
N LEU A 71 6.50 -0.71 7.38
CA LEU A 71 6.83 0.71 7.39
C LEU A 71 5.62 1.59 7.09
N LYS A 72 4.77 1.18 6.15
CA LYS A 72 3.53 1.90 5.85
C LYS A 72 2.60 1.94 7.05
N CYS A 73 2.52 0.86 7.82
CA CYS A 73 1.72 0.85 9.05
C CYS A 73 2.23 1.86 10.08
N ILE A 74 3.55 2.01 10.18
CA ILE A 74 4.17 2.96 11.12
C ILE A 74 4.01 4.40 10.62
N SER A 75 4.22 4.66 9.33
CA SER A 75 4.19 6.01 8.76
C SER A 75 2.79 6.59 8.61
N ASN A 76 1.79 5.77 8.32
CA ASN A 76 0.41 6.23 8.15
C ASN A 76 -0.26 6.62 9.45
N LEU A 77 0.28 6.20 10.58
CA LEU A 77 -0.23 6.56 11.89
C LEU A 77 0.62 7.70 12.43
N GLN A 78 0.25 8.94 12.06
CA GLN A 78 0.92 10.17 12.49
C GLN A 78 0.90 10.37 14.01
N TYR A 79 0.07 9.63 14.69
CA TYR A 79 -0.08 9.73 16.14
C TYR A 79 0.06 8.35 16.74
N THR A 80 1.02 8.25 17.61
CA THR A 80 1.34 7.12 18.49
C THR A 80 0.17 6.67 19.36
N TYR A 81 -1.04 6.76 18.83
CA TYR A 81 -2.21 6.56 19.66
C TYR A 81 -2.25 5.17 20.26
N TYR A 82 -1.72 4.17 19.57
CA TYR A 82 -1.75 2.84 20.14
C TYR A 82 -0.68 1.98 19.48
N ALA A 83 0.49 1.94 20.12
CA ALA A 83 1.55 1.00 19.74
C ALA A 83 1.01 -0.43 19.63
N GLN A 84 0.04 -0.78 20.46
CA GLN A 84 -0.63 -2.07 20.43
C GLN A 84 -1.39 -2.32 19.12
N GLN A 85 -2.06 -1.30 18.57
CA GLN A 85 -2.78 -1.44 17.29
C GLN A 85 -1.83 -1.57 16.12
N ILE A 86 -0.73 -0.83 16.13
CA ILE A 86 0.31 -0.94 15.11
C ILE A 86 0.94 -2.31 15.15
N ASN A 87 1.29 -2.80 16.34
CA ASN A 87 1.85 -4.13 16.53
C ASN A 87 0.86 -5.24 16.12
N ALA A 88 -0.43 -5.04 16.35
CA ALA A 88 -1.46 -5.97 15.90
C ALA A 88 -1.53 -6.02 14.37
N LYS A 89 -1.46 -4.89 13.68
CA LYS A 89 -1.41 -4.84 12.21
C LYS A 89 -0.15 -5.48 11.65
N ILE A 90 0.99 -5.27 12.31
CA ILE A 90 2.26 -5.90 11.94
C ILE A 90 2.14 -7.43 12.08
N LYS A 91 1.54 -7.93 13.15
CA LYS A 91 1.28 -9.35 13.32
C LYS A 91 0.39 -9.93 12.23
N ASP A 92 -0.64 -9.19 11.83
CA ASP A 92 -1.54 -9.58 10.74
C ASP A 92 -0.77 -9.70 9.41
N ILE A 93 0.11 -8.76 9.12
CA ILE A 93 0.97 -8.80 7.93
C ILE A 93 1.87 -10.05 7.96
N ILE A 94 2.47 -10.36 9.10
CA ILE A 94 3.30 -11.54 9.28
C ILE A 94 2.49 -12.81 9.01
N GLU A 95 1.30 -12.92 9.59
CA GLU A 95 0.43 -14.10 9.42
C GLU A 95 -0.03 -14.27 7.97
N GLU A 96 -0.38 -13.17 7.30
CA GLU A 96 -0.81 -13.19 5.90
C GLU A 96 0.28 -13.68 4.95
N HIS A 97 1.54 -13.41 5.27
CA HIS A 97 2.67 -13.75 4.41
C HIS A 97 3.33 -15.10 4.74
N LYS A 98 2.96 -15.74 5.84
CA LYS A 98 3.52 -17.04 6.22
C LYS A 98 3.33 -18.11 5.15
N SER A 99 2.17 -18.13 4.50
CA SER A 99 1.87 -19.09 3.44
C SER A 99 2.79 -18.92 2.22
N VAL A 100 3.14 -17.67 1.89
CA VAL A 100 4.03 -17.36 0.76
C VAL A 100 5.46 -17.82 1.07
N TYR A 101 5.95 -17.57 2.28
CA TYR A 101 7.25 -18.10 2.72
C TYR A 101 7.30 -19.61 2.67
N LYS A 102 6.24 -20.25 3.11
CA LYS A 102 6.12 -21.71 3.06
C LYS A 102 6.17 -22.23 1.61
N LEU A 103 5.52 -21.52 0.68
CA LEU A 103 5.56 -21.85 -0.74
C LEU A 103 7.00 -21.77 -1.29
N LEU A 104 7.79 -20.79 -0.87
CA LEU A 104 9.18 -20.64 -1.25
C LEU A 104 10.12 -21.65 -0.56
N GLY A 105 9.62 -22.40 0.43
CA GLY A 105 10.43 -23.34 1.19
C GLY A 105 11.43 -22.68 2.13
N LYS A 106 11.21 -21.42 2.46
CA LYS A 106 12.10 -20.64 3.35
C LYS A 106 11.27 -20.01 4.47
N ASP A 107 11.90 -19.87 5.65
CA ASP A 107 11.27 -19.21 6.78
C ASP A 107 11.42 -17.69 6.68
N MET A 108 10.46 -16.98 7.26
CA MET A 108 10.56 -15.53 7.41
C MET A 108 11.81 -15.20 8.23
N PRO A 109 12.62 -14.19 7.82
CA PRO A 109 13.77 -13.76 8.61
C PRO A 109 13.37 -13.44 10.04
N GLU A 110 14.16 -13.86 11.01
CA GLU A 110 13.87 -13.67 12.43
C GLU A 110 13.65 -12.19 12.78
N ASN A 111 14.44 -11.31 12.19
CA ASN A 111 14.30 -9.87 12.41
C ASN A 111 12.95 -9.32 11.93
N LEU A 112 12.39 -9.88 10.87
CA LEU A 112 11.05 -9.50 10.39
C LEU A 112 9.95 -10.16 11.22
N ALA A 113 10.13 -11.42 11.60
CA ALA A 113 9.15 -12.14 12.40
C ALA A 113 8.97 -11.53 13.80
N ASN A 114 10.03 -10.97 14.36
CA ASN A 114 10.04 -10.29 15.64
C ASN A 114 9.93 -8.76 15.54
N PHE A 115 9.58 -8.25 14.35
CA PHE A 115 9.47 -6.82 14.12
C PHE A 115 8.31 -6.25 14.93
N ASN A 116 8.59 -5.16 15.65
CA ASN A 116 7.57 -4.35 16.31
C ASN A 116 7.98 -2.87 16.27
N MET A 117 7.03 -1.99 16.58
CA MET A 117 7.26 -0.55 16.53
C MET A 117 8.35 -0.10 17.49
N GLU A 118 8.38 -0.66 18.69
CA GLU A 118 9.35 -0.31 19.74
C GLU A 118 10.77 -0.64 19.30
N LYS A 119 10.98 -1.82 18.78
CA LYS A 119 12.27 -2.27 18.26
C LYS A 119 12.73 -1.41 17.07
N TYR A 120 11.81 -1.07 16.18
CA TYR A 120 12.09 -0.20 15.05
C TYR A 120 12.58 1.18 15.50
N LEU A 121 11.88 1.79 16.46
CA LEU A 121 12.26 3.11 16.99
C LEU A 121 13.60 3.07 17.72
N GLU A 122 13.88 2.02 18.47
CA GLU A 122 15.14 1.82 19.15
C GLU A 122 16.31 1.75 18.18
N ILE A 123 16.21 0.96 17.13
CA ILE A 123 17.25 0.83 16.10
C ILE A 123 17.40 2.14 15.32
N LYS A 124 16.31 2.82 15.01
CA LYS A 124 16.34 4.11 14.33
C LYS A 124 17.11 5.18 15.13
N LYS A 125 16.96 5.19 16.46
CA LYS A 125 17.72 6.09 17.33
C LYS A 125 19.23 5.84 17.29
N LEU A 126 19.62 4.58 17.13
CA LEU A 126 21.04 4.21 17.03
C LEU A 126 21.68 4.69 15.72
N LEU A 127 20.88 4.81 14.64
CA LEU A 127 21.35 5.21 13.32
C LEU A 127 21.34 6.72 13.10
N VAL A 128 20.69 7.47 13.96
CA VAL A 128 20.63 8.93 13.93
C VAL A 128 21.53 9.49 15.02
#